data_08b4ff9160649f0b7ff836862edaa01a
#
_entry.id   08b4ff9160649f0b7ff836862edaa01a
#
_cell.length_a   1.000
_cell.length_b   1.000
_cell.length_c   1.000
_cell.angle_alpha   90.00
_cell.angle_beta   90.00
_cell.angle_gamma   90.00
#
_symmetry.space_group_name_H-M   'P 1'
#
loop_
_entity.id
_entity.type
_entity.pdbx_description
1 polymer ?
#
loop_
_entity_poly.entity_id
_entity_poly.type
_entity_poly.pdbx_seq_one_letter_code
_entity_poly.pdbx_strand_id
1 'polypeptide(L)'
;VAELSSCSENITSKEVNRSRAQLKSNLLMSLESTSSRCERLARQTLIFGQPISIKNMIEQLDRVSIDDIRRIADRIIFSSFPSTALLGPVNIQETSTLIQSSFESH
;
A
#
# COMPACT_ATOMS: atom_id res chain seq x y z
N VAL A 1 -4.38 14.97 -1.17
CA VAL A 1 -5.49 14.39 -1.95
C VAL A 1 -5.09 14.28 -3.42
N ALA A 2 -4.66 15.37 -4.09
CA ALA A 2 -4.29 15.34 -5.51
C ALA A 2 -3.31 14.21 -5.90
N GLU A 3 -2.28 13.96 -5.08
CA GLU A 3 -1.32 12.85 -5.29
C GLU A 3 -1.97 11.47 -5.20
N LEU A 4 -2.99 11.31 -4.35
CA LEU A 4 -3.71 10.04 -4.24
C LEU A 4 -4.64 9.82 -5.43
N SER A 5 -5.38 10.84 -5.86
CA SER A 5 -6.29 10.74 -6.99
C SER A 5 -5.55 10.51 -8.31
N SER A 6 -4.35 11.06 -8.48
CA SER A 6 -3.53 10.85 -9.68
C SER A 6 -2.62 9.61 -9.60
N CYS A 7 -2.63 8.90 -8.48
CA CYS A 7 -1.72 7.77 -8.26
C CYS A 7 -1.92 6.65 -9.29
N SER A 8 -3.16 6.31 -9.63
CA SER A 8 -3.45 5.24 -10.59
C SER A 8 -3.01 5.59 -12.02
N GLU A 9 -3.07 6.87 -12.40
CA GLU A 9 -2.73 7.34 -13.75
C GLU A 9 -1.22 7.56 -13.92
N ASN A 10 -0.57 8.16 -12.91
CA ASN A 10 0.80 8.65 -13.02
C ASN A 10 1.88 7.64 -12.62
N ILE A 11 1.51 6.47 -12.10
CA ILE A 11 2.49 5.46 -11.71
C ILE A 11 3.29 4.95 -12.91
N THR A 12 4.61 4.94 -12.77
CA THR A 12 5.53 4.53 -13.81
C THR A 12 6.13 3.15 -13.54
N SER A 13 6.52 2.43 -14.61
CA SER A 13 7.23 1.15 -14.49
C SER A 13 8.54 1.28 -13.71
N LYS A 14 9.20 2.44 -13.78
CA LYS A 14 10.44 2.71 -13.04
C LYS A 14 10.19 2.74 -11.54
N GLU A 15 9.10 3.38 -11.09
CA GLU A 15 8.72 3.43 -9.68
C GLU A 15 8.31 2.07 -9.16
N VAL A 16 7.54 1.30 -9.93
CA VAL A 16 7.16 -0.08 -9.58
C VAL A 16 8.40 -0.96 -9.42
N ASN A 17 9.35 -0.89 -10.36
CA ASN A 17 10.58 -1.67 -10.28
C ASN A 17 11.45 -1.27 -9.09
N ARG A 18 11.57 0.02 -8.80
CA ARG A 18 12.30 0.52 -7.64
C ARG A 18 11.67 0.04 -6.33
N SER A 19 10.34 0.17 -6.19
CA SER A 19 9.60 -0.28 -5.01
C SER A 19 9.71 -1.79 -4.83
N ARG A 20 9.63 -2.56 -5.92
CA ARG A 20 9.82 -4.02 -5.90
C ARG A 20 11.21 -4.39 -5.39
N ALA A 21 12.27 -3.75 -5.91
CA ALA A 21 13.63 -3.99 -5.45
C ALA A 21 13.81 -3.67 -3.97
N GLN A 22 13.22 -2.56 -3.51
CA GLN A 22 13.26 -2.16 -2.09
C GLN A 22 12.52 -3.16 -1.19
N LEU A 23 11.33 -3.61 -1.59
CA LEU A 23 10.56 -4.61 -0.84
C LEU A 23 11.31 -5.94 -0.74
N LYS A 24 11.95 -6.39 -1.83
CA LYS A 24 12.79 -7.60 -1.81
C LYS A 24 13.96 -7.44 -0.84
N SER A 25 14.66 -6.32 -0.89
CA SER A 25 15.77 -6.03 0.02
C SER A 25 15.30 -6.06 1.48
N ASN A 26 14.21 -5.36 1.79
CA ASN A 26 13.64 -5.33 3.15
C ASN A 26 13.21 -6.74 3.62
N LEU A 27 12.62 -7.53 2.73
CA LEU A 27 12.24 -8.91 3.03
C LEU A 27 13.47 -9.75 3.39
N LEU A 28 14.54 -9.67 2.60
CA LEU A 28 15.78 -10.41 2.85
C LEU A 28 16.46 -9.95 4.14
N MET A 29 16.57 -8.64 4.39
CA MET A 29 17.14 -8.09 5.62
C MET A 29 16.33 -8.51 6.86
N SER A 30 15.00 -8.63 6.75
CA SER A 30 14.17 -9.09 7.86
C SER A 30 14.45 -10.53 8.31
N LEU A 31 15.15 -11.32 7.48
CA LEU A 31 15.55 -12.69 7.82
C LEU A 31 16.69 -12.74 8.86
N GLU A 32 17.47 -11.68 8.99
CA GLU A 32 18.59 -11.61 9.93
C GLU A 32 18.11 -11.48 11.38
N SER A 33 16.89 -10.93 11.58
CA SER A 33 16.28 -10.79 12.90
C SER A 33 15.39 -12.00 13.25
N THR A 34 15.72 -12.70 14.34
CA THR A 34 14.93 -13.82 14.84
C THR A 34 13.53 -13.38 15.27
N SER A 35 13.39 -12.19 15.88
CA SER A 35 12.10 -11.63 16.27
C SER A 35 11.23 -11.34 15.05
N SER A 36 11.78 -10.70 14.02
CA SER A 36 11.06 -10.42 12.78
C SER A 36 10.63 -11.71 12.05
N ARG A 37 11.46 -12.73 12.09
CA ARG A 37 11.12 -14.06 11.54
C ARG A 37 9.96 -14.70 12.29
N CYS A 38 9.99 -14.68 13.61
CA CYS A 38 8.95 -15.23 14.47
C CYS A 38 7.62 -14.50 14.24
N GLU A 39 7.63 -13.18 14.29
CA GLU A 39 6.44 -12.35 14.07
C GLU A 39 5.83 -12.60 12.69
N ARG A 40 6.65 -12.67 11.65
CA ARG A 40 6.18 -12.96 10.28
C ARG A 40 5.52 -14.34 10.19
N LEU A 41 6.17 -15.37 10.73
CA LEU A 41 5.62 -16.74 10.72
C LEU A 41 4.29 -16.81 11.47
N ALA A 42 4.21 -16.18 12.65
CA ALA A 42 2.99 -16.12 13.43
C ALA A 42 1.86 -15.41 12.64
N ARG A 43 2.15 -14.25 12.07
CA ARG A 43 1.19 -13.49 11.25
C ARG A 43 0.73 -14.27 10.02
N GLN A 44 1.63 -14.92 9.31
CA GLN A 44 1.29 -15.74 8.14
C GLN A 44 0.41 -16.93 8.53
N THR A 45 0.72 -17.58 9.63
CA THR A 45 -0.09 -18.70 10.12
C THR A 45 -1.49 -18.24 10.53
N LEU A 46 -1.62 -17.07 11.19
CA LEU A 46 -2.92 -16.52 11.57
C LEU A 46 -3.78 -16.12 10.36
N ILE A 47 -3.18 -15.55 9.33
CA ILE A 47 -3.92 -15.02 8.17
C ILE A 47 -4.17 -16.09 7.12
N PHE A 48 -3.17 -16.94 6.84
CA PHE A 48 -3.19 -17.89 5.73
C PHE A 48 -3.27 -19.35 6.17
N GLY A 49 -3.27 -19.63 7.48
CA GLY A 49 -3.28 -20.98 8.03
C GLY A 49 -1.93 -21.70 7.94
N GLN A 50 -0.95 -21.16 7.24
CA GLN A 50 0.37 -21.75 7.04
C GLN A 50 1.45 -20.71 6.73
N PRO A 51 2.72 -21.01 7.04
CA PRO A 51 3.84 -20.17 6.64
C PRO A 51 4.03 -20.17 5.11
N ILE A 52 4.37 -18.99 4.57
CA ILE A 52 4.71 -18.81 3.15
C ILE A 52 6.23 -18.76 3.02
N SER A 53 6.79 -19.57 2.12
CA SER A 53 8.23 -19.56 1.87
C SER A 53 8.69 -18.20 1.30
N ILE A 54 9.92 -17.78 1.64
CA ILE A 54 10.52 -16.56 1.10
C ILE A 54 10.57 -16.61 -0.43
N LYS A 55 10.90 -17.75 -0.99
CA LYS A 55 10.92 -17.95 -2.44
C LYS A 55 9.57 -17.62 -3.06
N ASN A 56 8.49 -18.15 -2.52
CA ASN A 56 7.14 -17.88 -3.02
C ASN A 56 6.76 -16.40 -2.86
N MET A 57 7.17 -15.75 -1.77
CA MET A 57 6.91 -14.33 -1.56
C MET A 57 7.64 -13.47 -2.62
N ILE A 58 8.89 -13.80 -2.92
CA ILE A 58 9.67 -13.10 -3.96
C ILE A 58 9.05 -13.33 -5.34
N GLU A 59 8.67 -14.56 -5.66
CA GLU A 59 8.01 -14.88 -6.93
C GLU A 59 6.68 -14.15 -7.10
N GLN A 60 5.87 -14.06 -6.04
CA GLN A 60 4.62 -13.29 -6.07
C GLN A 60 4.89 -11.80 -6.26
N LEU A 61 5.90 -11.25 -5.58
CA LEU A 61 6.29 -9.86 -5.71
C LEU A 61 6.77 -9.54 -7.14
N ASP A 62 7.46 -10.48 -7.80
CA ASP A 62 7.91 -10.32 -9.18
C ASP A 62 6.77 -10.32 -10.19
N ARG A 63 5.68 -10.98 -9.89
CA ARG A 63 4.48 -11.05 -10.75
C ARG A 63 3.60 -9.81 -10.66
N VAL A 64 3.74 -8.98 -9.62
CA VAL A 64 2.94 -7.76 -9.48
C VAL A 64 3.20 -6.84 -10.68
N SER A 65 2.16 -6.58 -11.44
CA SER A 65 2.19 -5.67 -12.59
C SER A 65 1.79 -4.24 -12.20
N ILE A 66 2.05 -3.31 -13.11
CA ILE A 66 1.57 -1.93 -12.95
C ILE A 66 0.03 -1.88 -12.94
N ASP A 67 -0.62 -2.74 -13.71
CA ASP A 67 -2.07 -2.80 -13.81
C ASP A 67 -2.71 -3.34 -12.51
N ASP A 68 -2.02 -4.25 -11.80
CA ASP A 68 -2.46 -4.69 -10.47
C ASP A 68 -2.45 -3.54 -9.47
N ILE A 69 -1.41 -2.69 -9.54
CA ILE A 69 -1.29 -1.54 -8.65
C ILE A 69 -2.37 -0.51 -8.97
N ARG A 70 -2.60 -0.21 -10.25
CA ARG A 70 -3.67 0.69 -10.69
C ARG A 70 -5.03 0.21 -10.21
N ARG A 71 -5.36 -1.05 -10.48
CA ARG A 71 -6.62 -1.67 -10.05
C ARG A 71 -6.85 -1.59 -8.54
N ILE A 72 -5.80 -1.79 -7.74
CA ILE A 72 -5.90 -1.67 -6.28
C ILE A 72 -6.02 -0.21 -5.84
N ALA A 73 -5.27 0.71 -6.47
CA ALA A 73 -5.38 2.14 -6.20
C ALA A 73 -6.81 2.65 -6.49
N ASP A 74 -7.35 2.34 -7.65
CA ASP A 74 -8.72 2.69 -8.02
C ASP A 74 -9.74 2.13 -7.03
N ARG A 75 -9.59 0.87 -6.66
CA ARG A 75 -10.48 0.22 -5.70
C ARG A 75 -10.44 0.87 -4.31
N ILE A 76 -9.27 1.29 -3.84
CA ILE A 76 -9.12 1.89 -2.50
C ILE A 76 -9.56 3.35 -2.51
N ILE A 77 -9.18 4.09 -3.54
CA ILE A 77 -9.37 5.54 -3.60
C ILE A 77 -10.81 5.90 -3.95
N PHE A 78 -11.41 5.19 -4.91
CA PHE A 78 -12.73 5.56 -5.46
C PHE A 78 -13.90 4.69 -4.97
N SER A 79 -13.66 3.68 -4.13
CA SER A 79 -14.74 2.79 -3.66
C SER A 79 -15.50 3.30 -2.44
N SER A 80 -14.98 4.26 -1.70
CA SER A 80 -15.59 4.78 -0.48
C SER A 80 -15.05 6.16 -0.10
N PHE A 81 -15.87 6.94 0.61
CA PHE A 81 -15.40 8.21 1.17
C PHE A 81 -14.33 8.00 2.23
N PRO A 82 -13.28 8.83 2.25
CA PRO A 82 -12.22 8.72 3.25
C PRO A 82 -12.70 9.11 4.63
N SER A 83 -12.28 8.36 5.65
CA SER A 83 -12.38 8.80 7.04
C SER A 83 -11.20 9.71 7.36
N THR A 84 -11.48 10.92 7.87
CA THR A 84 -10.46 11.92 8.12
C THR A 84 -10.31 12.19 9.60
N ALA A 85 -9.08 12.21 10.10
CA ALA A 85 -8.73 12.65 11.44
C ALA A 85 -7.81 13.88 11.34
N LEU A 86 -8.15 14.96 12.04
CA LEU A 86 -7.42 16.22 12.04
C LEU A 86 -6.91 16.53 13.44
N LEU A 87 -5.64 16.91 13.55
CA LEU A 87 -5.02 17.35 14.80
C LEU A 87 -4.27 18.65 14.54
N GLY A 88 -4.62 19.73 15.27
CA GLY A 88 -3.98 21.04 15.18
C GLY A 88 -4.97 22.19 15.14
N PRO A 89 -4.51 23.44 14.99
CA PRO A 89 -5.35 24.63 14.89
C PRO A 89 -5.97 24.73 13.48
N VAL A 90 -6.92 23.85 13.18
CA VAL A 90 -7.57 23.76 11.86
C VAL A 90 -9.07 23.99 11.98
N ASN A 91 -9.66 24.63 10.98
CA ASN A 91 -11.11 24.72 10.85
C ASN A 91 -11.63 23.40 10.26
N ILE A 92 -12.32 22.62 11.11
CA ILE A 92 -12.80 21.27 10.76
C ILE A 92 -13.77 21.33 9.57
N GLN A 93 -14.67 22.30 9.51
CA GLN A 93 -15.68 22.39 8.45
C GLN A 93 -15.07 22.71 7.10
N GLU A 94 -14.20 23.72 7.02
CA GLU A 94 -13.52 24.08 5.78
C GLU A 94 -12.64 22.93 5.25
N THR A 95 -11.88 22.31 6.14
CA THR A 95 -10.97 21.21 5.76
C THR A 95 -11.75 19.97 5.33
N SER A 96 -12.86 19.64 6.00
CA SER A 96 -13.70 18.51 5.61
C SER A 96 -14.32 18.72 4.23
N THR A 97 -14.83 19.92 3.96
CA THR A 97 -15.42 20.27 2.66
C THR A 97 -14.37 20.21 1.53
N LEU A 98 -13.16 20.71 1.78
CA LEU A 98 -12.05 20.63 0.82
C LEU A 98 -11.64 19.20 0.50
N ILE A 99 -11.61 18.33 1.50
CA ILE A 99 -11.28 16.92 1.31
C ILE A 99 -12.39 16.23 0.51
N GLN A 100 -13.64 16.39 0.89
CA GLN A 100 -14.78 15.78 0.19
C GLN A 100 -14.85 16.23 -1.28
N SER A 101 -14.78 17.52 -1.56
CA SER A 101 -14.82 18.04 -2.92
C SER A 101 -13.66 17.53 -3.79
N SER A 102 -12.51 17.27 -3.18
CA SER A 102 -11.35 16.72 -3.89
C SER A 102 -11.50 15.24 -4.30
N PHE A 103 -12.41 14.49 -3.67
CA PHE A 103 -12.74 13.10 -4.04
C PHE A 103 -13.99 12.99 -4.93
N GLU A 104 -14.86 13.99 -4.92
CA GLU A 104 -16.05 14.03 -5.78
C GLU A 104 -15.74 14.50 -7.21
N SER A 105 -14.58 15.10 -7.44
CA SER A 105 -14.18 15.68 -8.73
C SER A 105 -13.59 14.66 -9.71
N HIS A 106 -13.64 13.37 -9.38
CA HIS A 106 -13.19 12.24 -10.19
C HIS A 106 -14.28 11.17 -10.26
#